data_9797b0e241150831e2823933e63e03c9
#
_entry.id   9797b0e241150831e2823933e63e03c9
#
_cell.length_a   1.000
_cell.length_b   1.000
_cell.length_c   1.000
_cell.angle_alpha   90.00
_cell.angle_beta   90.00
_cell.angle_gamma   90.00
#
_symmetry.space_group_name_H-M   'P 1'
#
loop_
_entity.id
_entity.type
_entity.pdbx_description
1 polymer ?
#
loop_
_entity_poly.entity_id
_entity_poly.type
_entity_poly.pdbx_seq_one_letter_code
_entity_poly.pdbx_strand_id
1 'polypeptide(L)'
;MTRNADRPVPFDSASDMPAAIAIDAYAPGAPSTRSADFEGPFCSDGSAERDLSVLLLDLYALANQTGIGEFENGFFRLLGALLDFDAGWTGVTTHTPGGPIMHNSFTWGLPDSFFPEWVKVRDCDPLAIGTRGVYGRAMAISVVDPEVPPRFRNWAVKHGLAQLMVVTAHDHRFGLTTFLSVYRRALDKPFSVGDARKVANVIAHLAAALTINRSFQLTRERGATPETSPARAICDAFGAVHQADKAFEATLRQDWPLYANQTLPQPLIDWLHGGAAHPYTGERVAVHCVPTAGLFQLEARTRSALDLLSPRELVAIQHYGDGLSHKEVAQRMGISPTTVRHYLRCAYRKLGMHDKSEIPRLLASPRYNTAP
;
A
#
# COMPACT_ATOMS: atom_id res chain seq x y z
N MET A 1 29.00 20.35 2.11
CA MET A 1 29.11 19.26 1.11
C MET A 1 27.72 18.63 0.98
N THR A 2 26.97 19.15 0.05
CA THR A 2 25.56 18.81 -0.22
C THR A 2 25.51 17.57 -1.12
N ARG A 3 24.86 16.49 -0.64
CA ARG A 3 24.55 15.31 -1.48
C ARG A 3 23.38 15.69 -2.38
N ASN A 4 23.64 15.69 -3.68
CA ASN A 4 22.66 15.83 -4.73
C ASN A 4 21.71 14.61 -4.70
N ALA A 5 20.42 14.87 -4.55
CA ALA A 5 19.39 13.87 -4.75
C ALA A 5 19.28 13.57 -6.25
N ASP A 6 19.42 12.29 -6.61
CA ASP A 6 19.22 11.77 -7.96
C ASP A 6 17.83 12.14 -8.48
N ARG A 7 17.76 13.02 -9.47
CA ARG A 7 16.58 13.26 -10.27
C ARG A 7 16.38 12.10 -11.23
N PRO A 8 15.15 11.55 -11.38
CA PRO A 8 14.89 10.52 -12.38
C PRO A 8 15.10 11.07 -13.79
N VAL A 9 15.84 10.33 -14.61
CA VAL A 9 16.11 10.64 -16.02
C VAL A 9 14.84 10.39 -16.83
N PRO A 10 14.40 11.29 -17.72
CA PRO A 10 13.20 11.08 -18.54
C PRO A 10 13.45 10.01 -19.61
N PHE A 11 12.44 9.18 -19.84
CA PHE A 11 12.36 8.18 -20.89
C PHE A 11 11.96 8.85 -22.21
N ASP A 12 12.82 8.80 -23.21
CA ASP A 12 12.48 9.22 -24.58
C ASP A 12 12.40 8.00 -25.52
N SER A 13 11.36 8.02 -26.35
CA SER A 13 11.05 7.19 -27.51
C SER A 13 10.55 5.74 -27.31
N ALA A 14 9.30 5.57 -27.73
CA ALA A 14 8.53 4.31 -27.80
C ALA A 14 8.80 3.48 -29.08
N SER A 15 9.93 3.66 -29.79
CA SER A 15 10.11 3.11 -31.15
C SER A 15 10.90 1.80 -31.25
N ASP A 16 11.55 1.32 -30.18
CA ASP A 16 12.30 0.05 -30.23
C ASP A 16 11.88 -0.88 -29.07
N MET A 17 10.67 -1.44 -29.16
CA MET A 17 10.22 -2.47 -28.21
C MET A 17 10.66 -3.85 -28.70
N PRO A 18 11.35 -4.66 -27.87
CA PRO A 18 11.54 -6.08 -28.13
C PRO A 18 10.18 -6.78 -28.12
N ALA A 19 9.97 -7.74 -29.05
CA ALA A 19 8.76 -8.53 -29.14
C ALA A 19 8.66 -9.50 -27.95
N ALA A 20 8.18 -9.01 -26.82
CA ALA A 20 7.74 -9.88 -25.74
C ALA A 20 6.55 -10.70 -26.24
N ILE A 21 6.60 -12.03 -26.07
CA ILE A 21 5.50 -12.91 -26.47
C ILE A 21 4.32 -12.61 -25.54
N ALA A 22 3.38 -11.80 -26.05
CA ALA A 22 2.14 -11.56 -25.35
C ALA A 22 1.23 -12.77 -25.55
N ILE A 23 0.91 -13.45 -24.45
CA ILE A 23 0.02 -14.62 -24.48
C ILE A 23 -1.39 -14.10 -24.17
N ASP A 24 -2.25 -14.08 -25.22
CA ASP A 24 -3.66 -13.67 -25.07
C ASP A 24 -4.41 -14.66 -24.17
N ALA A 25 -4.58 -14.28 -22.90
CA ALA A 25 -5.37 -15.05 -21.95
C ALA A 25 -6.83 -14.59 -21.87
N TYR A 26 -7.17 -13.39 -22.40
CA TYR A 26 -8.53 -12.84 -22.31
C TYR A 26 -8.79 -11.83 -23.44
N ALA A 27 -9.74 -12.14 -24.33
CA ALA A 27 -10.37 -11.17 -25.23
C ALA A 27 -11.84 -11.00 -24.79
N PRO A 28 -12.30 -9.78 -24.40
CA PRO A 28 -13.74 -9.53 -24.30
C PRO A 28 -14.33 -9.60 -25.72
N GLY A 29 -15.33 -10.48 -25.91
CA GLY A 29 -15.91 -10.80 -27.20
C GLY A 29 -16.44 -9.60 -27.95
N ALA A 30 -15.91 -9.37 -29.14
CA ALA A 30 -16.63 -8.72 -30.22
C ALA A 30 -17.61 -9.73 -30.86
N PRO A 31 -18.82 -9.34 -31.30
CA PRO A 31 -19.74 -10.27 -31.93
C PRO A 31 -19.18 -10.68 -33.30
N SER A 32 -18.69 -11.90 -33.41
CA SER A 32 -18.29 -12.50 -34.66
C SER A 32 -19.47 -13.28 -35.22
N THR A 33 -20.10 -12.72 -36.25
CA THR A 33 -20.86 -13.52 -37.22
C THR A 33 -19.90 -14.29 -38.09
N ARG A 34 -19.74 -15.58 -37.83
CA ARG A 34 -19.57 -16.68 -38.81
C ARG A 34 -19.38 -18.00 -38.06
N SER A 35 -20.35 -18.87 -38.21
CA SER A 35 -20.22 -20.30 -37.90
C SER A 35 -19.14 -20.91 -38.77
N ALA A 36 -18.15 -21.54 -38.13
CA ALA A 36 -17.37 -22.62 -38.69
C ALA A 36 -17.18 -23.63 -37.57
N ASP A 37 -17.70 -24.82 -37.81
CA ASP A 37 -17.65 -25.97 -36.94
C ASP A 37 -16.19 -26.30 -36.59
N PHE A 38 -15.85 -26.13 -35.33
CA PHE A 38 -14.60 -26.62 -34.75
C PHE A 38 -14.94 -27.62 -33.66
N GLU A 39 -15.20 -28.86 -34.07
CA GLU A 39 -15.19 -30.01 -33.17
C GLU A 39 -13.74 -30.35 -32.81
N GLY A 40 -13.24 -29.77 -31.73
CA GLY A 40 -12.05 -30.24 -31.01
C GLY A 40 -12.49 -30.74 -29.64
N PRO A 41 -11.92 -31.82 -29.08
CA PRO A 41 -12.36 -32.34 -27.78
C PRO A 41 -12.06 -31.32 -26.70
N PHE A 42 -13.09 -30.62 -26.23
CA PHE A 42 -13.09 -29.91 -24.97
C PHE A 42 -13.07 -30.95 -23.83
N CYS A 43 -11.92 -31.51 -23.53
CA CYS A 43 -11.61 -31.93 -22.19
C CYS A 43 -11.22 -30.66 -21.40
N SER A 44 -12.20 -29.87 -20.98
CA SER A 44 -12.04 -28.97 -19.87
C SER A 44 -11.79 -29.85 -18.64
N ASP A 45 -10.53 -29.91 -18.21
CA ASP A 45 -10.17 -30.61 -17.00
C ASP A 45 -10.86 -29.85 -15.84
N GLY A 46 -12.00 -30.33 -15.39
CA GLY A 46 -12.78 -29.74 -14.30
C GLY A 46 -12.03 -29.78 -12.96
N SER A 47 -10.80 -30.33 -12.94
CA SER A 47 -9.87 -30.23 -11.82
C SER A 47 -9.24 -28.82 -11.76
N ALA A 48 -8.77 -28.27 -12.88
CA ALA A 48 -8.09 -26.97 -12.91
C ALA A 48 -9.02 -25.81 -12.54
N GLU A 49 -10.31 -25.86 -12.89
CA GLU A 49 -11.30 -24.85 -12.49
C GLU A 49 -11.64 -24.96 -11.00
N ARG A 50 -11.71 -26.19 -10.47
CA ARG A 50 -11.88 -26.42 -9.03
C ARG A 50 -10.66 -25.91 -8.23
N ASP A 51 -9.45 -26.16 -8.70
CA ASP A 51 -8.22 -25.73 -8.06
C ASP A 51 -8.12 -24.21 -8.01
N LEU A 52 -8.52 -23.50 -9.09
CA LEU A 52 -8.58 -22.05 -9.08
C LEU A 52 -9.62 -21.52 -8.09
N SER A 53 -10.81 -22.11 -8.05
CA SER A 53 -11.89 -21.68 -7.14
C SER A 53 -11.48 -21.87 -5.67
N VAL A 54 -10.82 -22.98 -5.33
CA VAL A 54 -10.29 -23.22 -3.99
C VAL A 54 -9.22 -22.18 -3.65
N LEU A 55 -8.27 -21.95 -4.55
CA LEU A 55 -7.26 -20.91 -4.34
C LEU A 55 -7.86 -19.54 -4.07
N LEU A 56 -8.89 -19.15 -4.81
CA LEU A 56 -9.53 -17.84 -4.62
C LEU A 56 -10.25 -17.75 -3.27
N LEU A 57 -10.93 -18.79 -2.83
CA LEU A 57 -11.53 -18.82 -1.49
C LEU A 57 -10.48 -18.70 -0.39
N ASP A 58 -9.39 -19.45 -0.49
CA ASP A 58 -8.29 -19.41 0.47
C ASP A 58 -7.56 -18.07 0.45
N LEU A 59 -7.42 -17.43 -0.72
CA LEU A 59 -6.85 -16.10 -0.87
C LEU A 59 -7.65 -15.03 -0.13
N TYR A 60 -8.98 -15.06 -0.24
CA TYR A 60 -9.85 -14.13 0.46
C TYR A 60 -9.91 -14.43 1.97
N ALA A 61 -9.85 -15.70 2.37
CA ALA A 61 -9.73 -16.06 3.78
C ALA A 61 -8.41 -15.54 4.37
N LEU A 62 -7.29 -15.74 3.66
CA LEU A 62 -5.97 -15.23 4.04
C LEU A 62 -5.98 -13.71 4.20
N ALA A 63 -6.62 -12.98 3.28
CA ALA A 63 -6.71 -11.51 3.34
C ALA A 63 -7.41 -11.00 4.61
N ASN A 64 -8.34 -11.77 5.17
CA ASN A 64 -9.08 -11.42 6.38
C ASN A 64 -8.46 -11.95 7.69
N GLN A 65 -7.39 -12.73 7.61
CA GLN A 65 -6.83 -13.41 8.79
C GLN A 65 -5.39 -13.00 9.09
N THR A 66 -4.63 -12.54 8.09
CA THR A 66 -3.20 -12.26 8.24
C THR A 66 -2.91 -10.75 8.29
N GLY A 67 -1.78 -10.40 8.92
CA GLY A 67 -1.22 -9.04 8.89
C GLY A 67 -0.64 -8.68 7.52
N ILE A 68 -0.42 -7.37 7.30
CA ILE A 68 0.38 -6.88 6.17
C ILE A 68 1.80 -7.47 6.32
N GLY A 69 2.35 -8.02 5.25
CA GLY A 69 3.67 -8.68 5.25
C GLY A 69 3.61 -10.20 5.41
N GLU A 70 2.60 -10.75 6.09
CA GLU A 70 2.36 -12.20 6.12
C GLU A 70 1.48 -12.65 4.94
N PHE A 71 0.64 -11.74 4.45
CA PHE A 71 -0.30 -11.98 3.37
C PHE A 71 0.41 -12.43 2.08
N GLU A 72 1.43 -11.69 1.64
CA GLU A 72 2.15 -11.98 0.41
C GLU A 72 2.87 -13.34 0.48
N ASN A 73 3.44 -13.69 1.63
CA ASN A 73 4.06 -15.01 1.84
C ASN A 73 3.02 -16.13 1.73
N GLY A 74 1.87 -15.97 2.38
CA GLY A 74 0.75 -16.90 2.27
C GLY A 74 0.24 -17.03 0.84
N PHE A 75 0.11 -15.92 0.12
CA PHE A 75 -0.31 -15.91 -1.28
C PHE A 75 0.62 -16.75 -2.18
N PHE A 76 1.94 -16.60 -2.09
CA PHE A 76 2.86 -17.39 -2.92
C PHE A 76 2.79 -18.89 -2.61
N ARG A 77 2.52 -19.28 -1.36
CA ARG A 77 2.28 -20.69 -1.01
C ARG A 77 1.00 -21.23 -1.66
N LEU A 78 -0.09 -20.45 -1.65
CA LEU A 78 -1.33 -20.81 -2.34
C LEU A 78 -1.13 -20.90 -3.85
N LEU A 79 -0.43 -19.93 -4.44
CA LEU A 79 -0.13 -19.92 -5.87
C LEU A 79 0.69 -21.15 -6.30
N GLY A 80 1.60 -21.64 -5.44
CA GLY A 80 2.39 -22.83 -5.69
C GLY A 80 1.58 -24.12 -5.83
N ALA A 81 0.34 -24.16 -5.34
CA ALA A 81 -0.58 -25.29 -5.57
C ALA A 81 -1.20 -25.25 -6.98
N LEU A 82 -1.28 -24.08 -7.61
CA LEU A 82 -1.89 -23.88 -8.92
C LEU A 82 -0.87 -23.86 -10.05
N LEU A 83 0.35 -23.37 -9.79
CA LEU A 83 1.39 -23.09 -10.77
C LEU A 83 2.76 -23.55 -10.28
N ASP A 84 3.51 -24.28 -11.08
CA ASP A 84 4.91 -24.61 -10.81
C ASP A 84 5.81 -23.40 -11.12
N PHE A 85 6.55 -22.91 -10.10
CA PHE A 85 7.53 -21.84 -10.20
C PHE A 85 8.53 -21.90 -9.06
N ASP A 86 9.73 -21.37 -9.25
CA ASP A 86 10.83 -21.44 -8.28
C ASP A 86 10.97 -20.18 -7.43
N ALA A 87 10.50 -19.04 -7.95
CA ALA A 87 10.57 -17.77 -7.26
C ALA A 87 9.46 -16.81 -7.74
N GLY A 88 9.14 -15.82 -6.95
CA GLY A 88 8.11 -14.84 -7.27
C GLY A 88 8.40 -13.45 -6.75
N TRP A 89 7.76 -12.47 -7.35
CA TRP A 89 7.83 -11.08 -6.96
C TRP A 89 6.48 -10.41 -7.21
N THR A 90 5.95 -9.77 -6.20
CA THR A 90 4.72 -8.99 -6.32
C THR A 90 4.91 -7.62 -5.69
N GLY A 91 4.12 -6.68 -6.10
CA GLY A 91 4.17 -5.34 -5.54
C GLY A 91 3.17 -4.39 -6.19
N VAL A 92 3.31 -3.13 -5.83
CA VAL A 92 2.45 -2.05 -6.28
C VAL A 92 3.30 -0.93 -6.86
N THR A 93 2.92 -0.45 -8.04
CA THR A 93 3.63 0.61 -8.78
C THR A 93 2.67 1.70 -9.23
N THR A 94 3.20 2.89 -9.50
CA THR A 94 2.57 3.91 -10.34
C THR A 94 3.44 4.14 -11.57
N HIS A 95 2.81 4.46 -12.69
CA HIS A 95 3.50 4.84 -13.91
C HIS A 95 3.59 6.36 -14.00
N THR A 96 4.81 6.87 -14.07
CA THR A 96 5.07 8.30 -14.30
C THR A 96 5.79 8.48 -15.64
N PRO A 97 5.85 9.71 -16.19
CA PRO A 97 6.69 9.99 -17.35
C PRO A 97 8.16 9.60 -17.17
N GLY A 98 8.66 9.62 -15.92
CA GLY A 98 10.03 9.20 -15.54
C GLY A 98 10.20 7.70 -15.29
N GLY A 99 9.18 6.87 -15.59
CA GLY A 99 9.19 5.43 -15.37
C GLY A 99 8.34 4.98 -14.16
N PRO A 100 8.30 3.67 -13.88
CA PRO A 100 7.54 3.15 -12.75
C PRO A 100 8.18 3.53 -11.41
N ILE A 101 7.34 3.97 -10.46
CA ILE A 101 7.72 4.12 -9.06
C ILE A 101 7.22 2.88 -8.33
N MET A 102 8.12 2.19 -7.63
CA MET A 102 7.78 1.05 -6.79
C MET A 102 7.34 1.54 -5.41
N HIS A 103 6.09 1.30 -5.05
CA HIS A 103 5.51 1.71 -3.78
C HIS A 103 5.66 0.68 -2.68
N ASN A 104 5.43 -0.57 -3.03
CA ASN A 104 5.63 -1.72 -2.16
C ASN A 104 6.03 -2.91 -3.01
N SER A 105 6.90 -3.77 -2.49
CA SER A 105 7.24 -5.03 -3.17
C SER A 105 7.59 -6.12 -2.16
N PHE A 106 7.23 -7.34 -2.52
CA PHE A 106 7.54 -8.56 -1.76
C PHE A 106 8.15 -9.59 -2.69
N THR A 107 9.33 -10.11 -2.32
CA THR A 107 10.04 -11.16 -3.05
C THR A 107 9.90 -12.50 -2.32
N TRP A 108 9.65 -13.57 -3.07
CA TRP A 108 9.55 -14.94 -2.56
C TRP A 108 10.59 -15.83 -3.26
N GLY A 109 11.42 -16.53 -2.48
CA GLY A 109 12.48 -17.38 -3.05
C GLY A 109 13.61 -16.63 -3.76
N LEU A 110 13.72 -15.31 -3.57
CA LEU A 110 14.74 -14.42 -4.14
C LEU A 110 15.58 -13.78 -3.02
N PRO A 111 16.86 -13.47 -3.28
CA PRO A 111 17.73 -12.83 -2.29
C PRO A 111 17.39 -11.34 -2.10
N ASP A 112 17.77 -10.77 -0.96
CA ASP A 112 17.54 -9.36 -0.63
C ASP A 112 18.20 -8.39 -1.65
N SER A 113 19.27 -8.84 -2.32
CA SER A 113 19.95 -8.07 -3.37
C SER A 113 19.16 -7.95 -4.67
N PHE A 114 18.11 -8.76 -4.86
CA PHE A 114 17.33 -8.83 -6.09
C PHE A 114 16.74 -7.48 -6.50
N PHE A 115 15.95 -6.87 -5.62
CA PHE A 115 15.30 -5.60 -5.91
C PHE A 115 16.28 -4.43 -6.09
N PRO A 116 17.28 -4.20 -5.21
CA PRO A 116 18.28 -3.14 -5.42
C PRO A 116 19.07 -3.29 -6.73
N GLU A 117 19.31 -4.51 -7.19
CA GLU A 117 19.99 -4.76 -8.45
C GLU A 117 19.06 -4.61 -9.66
N TRP A 118 17.77 -5.00 -9.55
CA TRP A 118 16.77 -4.73 -10.59
C TRP A 118 16.60 -3.23 -10.85
N VAL A 119 16.65 -2.40 -9.83
CA VAL A 119 16.57 -0.93 -9.98
C VAL A 119 17.61 -0.40 -10.96
N LYS A 120 18.78 -1.06 -11.07
CA LYS A 120 19.87 -0.68 -12.00
C LYS A 120 19.60 -1.07 -13.46
N VAL A 121 18.67 -1.97 -13.72
CA VAL A 121 18.34 -2.50 -15.06
C VAL A 121 16.87 -2.28 -15.45
N ARG A 122 16.07 -1.65 -14.60
CA ARG A 122 14.63 -1.43 -14.79
C ARG A 122 14.28 -0.66 -16.07
N ASP A 123 15.22 0.16 -16.54
CA ASP A 123 15.11 0.96 -17.76
C ASP A 123 15.11 0.09 -19.03
N CYS A 124 15.64 -1.11 -18.96
CA CYS A 124 15.70 -2.07 -20.05
C CYS A 124 14.99 -3.41 -19.74
N ASP A 125 14.11 -3.43 -18.73
CA ASP A 125 13.28 -4.60 -18.40
C ASP A 125 12.14 -4.74 -19.43
N PRO A 126 12.20 -5.77 -20.33
CA PRO A 126 11.21 -5.92 -21.39
C PRO A 126 9.81 -6.20 -20.85
N LEU A 127 9.69 -6.85 -19.69
CA LEU A 127 8.41 -7.17 -19.06
C LEU A 127 7.79 -5.91 -18.44
N ALA A 128 8.56 -5.11 -17.72
CA ALA A 128 8.09 -3.85 -17.14
C ALA A 128 7.68 -2.84 -18.22
N ILE A 129 8.40 -2.81 -19.34
CA ILE A 129 8.08 -1.96 -20.50
C ILE A 129 6.81 -2.48 -21.19
N GLY A 130 6.75 -3.78 -21.49
CA GLY A 130 5.66 -4.40 -22.26
C GLY A 130 4.32 -4.44 -21.54
N THR A 131 4.31 -4.42 -20.20
CA THR A 131 3.06 -4.41 -19.41
C THR A 131 2.51 -3.01 -19.17
N ARG A 132 3.20 -1.96 -19.62
CA ARG A 132 2.73 -0.59 -19.45
C ARG A 132 1.39 -0.34 -20.16
N GLY A 133 0.32 -0.08 -19.39
CA GLY A 133 -1.03 0.11 -19.93
C GLY A 133 -1.73 -1.16 -20.39
N VAL A 134 -1.11 -2.34 -20.19
CA VAL A 134 -1.68 -3.64 -20.52
C VAL A 134 -1.99 -4.38 -19.23
N TYR A 135 -3.28 -4.49 -18.89
CA TYR A 135 -3.72 -5.09 -17.63
C TYR A 135 -4.45 -6.40 -17.88
N GLY A 136 -4.34 -7.34 -16.92
CA GLY A 136 -4.97 -8.66 -16.98
C GLY A 136 -4.40 -9.62 -18.03
N ARG A 137 -3.31 -9.25 -18.70
CA ARG A 137 -2.64 -10.04 -19.73
C ARG A 137 -1.25 -10.44 -19.24
N ALA A 138 -0.97 -11.72 -19.21
CA ALA A 138 0.35 -12.21 -18.83
C ALA A 138 1.34 -12.10 -20.02
N MET A 139 2.57 -11.71 -19.71
CA MET A 139 3.69 -11.67 -20.64
C MET A 139 4.79 -12.58 -20.11
N ALA A 140 5.38 -13.40 -20.98
CA ALA A 140 6.48 -14.30 -20.64
C ALA A 140 7.64 -14.16 -21.61
N ILE A 141 8.86 -14.27 -21.09
CA ILE A 141 10.10 -14.28 -21.86
C ILE A 141 11.03 -15.36 -21.34
N SER A 142 11.92 -15.83 -22.21
CA SER A 142 13.10 -16.62 -21.83
C SER A 142 14.34 -15.73 -21.85
N VAL A 143 15.26 -15.93 -20.91
CA VAL A 143 16.53 -15.17 -20.87
C VAL A 143 17.40 -15.40 -22.10
N VAL A 144 17.18 -16.50 -22.82
CA VAL A 144 17.92 -16.83 -24.05
C VAL A 144 17.34 -16.18 -25.30
N ASP A 145 16.16 -15.54 -25.21
CA ASP A 145 15.55 -14.87 -26.36
C ASP A 145 16.49 -13.75 -26.85
N PRO A 146 16.77 -13.68 -28.17
CA PRO A 146 17.72 -12.71 -28.73
C PRO A 146 17.36 -11.26 -28.44
N GLU A 147 16.06 -10.98 -28.30
CA GLU A 147 15.50 -9.64 -28.10
C GLU A 147 15.63 -9.15 -26.64
N VAL A 148 15.97 -10.04 -25.69
CA VAL A 148 16.20 -9.64 -24.29
C VAL A 148 17.49 -8.85 -24.19
N PRO A 149 17.43 -7.58 -23.70
CA PRO A 149 18.60 -6.71 -23.58
C PRO A 149 19.72 -7.36 -22.76
N PRO A 150 20.99 -7.27 -23.18
CA PRO A 150 22.11 -7.93 -22.49
C PRO A 150 22.24 -7.54 -21.00
N ARG A 151 21.98 -6.29 -20.64
CA ARG A 151 22.02 -5.84 -19.24
C ARG A 151 20.96 -6.55 -18.38
N PHE A 152 19.74 -6.66 -18.89
CA PHE A 152 18.66 -7.35 -18.20
C PHE A 152 18.92 -8.86 -18.13
N ARG A 153 19.39 -9.46 -19.25
CA ARG A 153 19.78 -10.87 -19.30
C ARG A 153 20.85 -11.22 -18.26
N ASN A 154 21.90 -10.42 -18.16
CA ASN A 154 22.98 -10.63 -17.18
C ASN A 154 22.46 -10.55 -15.74
N TRP A 155 21.57 -9.64 -15.48
CA TRP A 155 20.91 -9.54 -14.17
C TRP A 155 20.06 -10.78 -13.89
N ALA A 156 19.21 -11.21 -14.82
CA ALA A 156 18.35 -12.39 -14.64
C ALA A 156 19.19 -13.66 -14.41
N VAL A 157 20.23 -13.89 -15.22
CA VAL A 157 21.14 -15.03 -15.09
C VAL A 157 21.88 -15.00 -13.75
N LYS A 158 22.33 -13.82 -13.29
CA LYS A 158 22.97 -13.65 -11.97
C LYS A 158 22.07 -14.13 -10.83
N HIS A 159 20.76 -13.91 -10.94
CA HIS A 159 19.76 -14.35 -9.96
C HIS A 159 19.24 -15.78 -10.24
N GLY A 160 19.82 -16.50 -11.20
CA GLY A 160 19.46 -17.87 -11.55
C GLY A 160 18.07 -17.97 -12.19
N LEU A 161 17.60 -16.92 -12.87
CA LEU A 161 16.30 -16.89 -13.53
C LEU A 161 16.48 -17.23 -15.02
N ALA A 162 15.66 -18.17 -15.51
CA ALA A 162 15.71 -18.64 -16.89
C ALA A 162 14.43 -18.27 -17.66
N GLN A 163 13.28 -18.44 -17.02
CA GLN A 163 11.96 -18.13 -17.57
C GLN A 163 11.28 -17.11 -16.66
N LEU A 164 10.75 -16.04 -17.21
CA LEU A 164 10.13 -14.95 -16.48
C LEU A 164 8.74 -14.68 -17.05
N MET A 165 7.75 -14.52 -16.16
CA MET A 165 6.38 -14.16 -16.55
C MET A 165 5.85 -13.10 -15.59
N VAL A 166 5.15 -12.10 -16.14
CA VAL A 166 4.51 -11.02 -15.36
C VAL A 166 3.09 -10.79 -15.84
N VAL A 167 2.24 -10.38 -14.90
CA VAL A 167 0.89 -9.88 -15.16
C VAL A 167 0.61 -8.69 -14.25
N THR A 168 -0.24 -7.76 -14.70
CA THR A 168 -0.57 -6.54 -13.95
C THR A 168 -2.08 -6.32 -13.84
N ALA A 169 -2.52 -5.69 -12.76
CA ALA A 169 -3.88 -5.19 -12.58
C ALA A 169 -3.83 -3.73 -12.11
N HIS A 170 -4.71 -2.88 -12.64
CA HIS A 170 -4.74 -1.45 -12.31
C HIS A 170 -5.98 -1.11 -11.46
N ASP A 171 -5.74 -0.42 -10.36
CA ASP A 171 -6.79 0.17 -9.53
C ASP A 171 -6.97 1.65 -9.91
N HIS A 172 -8.05 1.95 -10.64
CA HIS A 172 -8.37 3.31 -11.07
C HIS A 172 -8.71 4.26 -9.91
N ARG A 173 -9.13 3.74 -8.76
CA ARG A 173 -9.49 4.55 -7.60
C ARG A 173 -8.27 5.21 -6.96
N PHE A 174 -7.19 4.47 -6.85
CA PHE A 174 -5.95 4.94 -6.23
C PHE A 174 -4.83 5.21 -7.25
N GLY A 175 -5.06 4.92 -8.53
CA GLY A 175 -4.05 5.09 -9.58
C GLY A 175 -2.87 4.10 -9.46
N LEU A 176 -3.06 3.01 -8.73
CA LEU A 176 -2.03 2.03 -8.42
C LEU A 176 -2.12 0.82 -9.34
N THR A 177 -0.98 0.26 -9.71
CA THR A 177 -0.88 -0.96 -10.50
C THR A 177 -0.24 -2.07 -9.66
N THR A 178 -0.99 -3.11 -9.37
CA THR A 178 -0.46 -4.35 -8.77
C THR A 178 0.15 -5.20 -9.86
N PHE A 179 1.35 -5.75 -9.62
CA PHE A 179 1.98 -6.72 -10.49
C PHE A 179 2.25 -8.04 -9.76
N LEU A 180 2.26 -9.11 -10.52
CA LEU A 180 2.68 -10.44 -10.11
C LEU A 180 3.67 -10.97 -11.13
N SER A 181 4.90 -11.23 -10.69
CA SER A 181 5.94 -11.90 -11.49
C SER A 181 6.24 -13.25 -10.88
N VAL A 182 6.41 -14.26 -11.75
CA VAL A 182 6.83 -15.61 -11.36
C VAL A 182 7.99 -16.05 -12.24
N TYR A 183 8.88 -16.85 -11.68
CA TYR A 183 10.15 -17.20 -12.31
C TYR A 183 10.41 -18.70 -12.23
N ARG A 184 11.03 -19.26 -13.29
CA ARG A 184 11.61 -20.61 -13.29
C ARG A 184 13.10 -20.53 -13.52
N ARG A 185 13.83 -21.44 -12.87
CA ARG A 185 15.29 -21.54 -12.97
C ARG A 185 15.72 -22.45 -14.12
N ALA A 186 14.85 -23.34 -14.55
CA ALA A 186 15.10 -24.30 -15.62
C ALA A 186 14.78 -23.70 -16.99
N LEU A 187 15.75 -23.73 -17.92
CA LEU A 187 15.58 -23.23 -19.29
C LEU A 187 14.60 -24.07 -20.12
N ASP A 188 14.56 -25.36 -19.88
CA ASP A 188 13.72 -26.33 -20.57
C ASP A 188 12.27 -26.37 -20.10
N LYS A 189 11.90 -25.48 -19.14
CA LYS A 189 10.55 -25.38 -18.62
C LYS A 189 9.93 -23.99 -18.91
N PRO A 190 9.63 -23.64 -20.16
CA PRO A 190 8.98 -22.35 -20.45
C PRO A 190 7.58 -22.30 -19.86
N PHE A 191 7.09 -21.09 -19.60
CA PHE A 191 5.70 -20.89 -19.21
C PHE A 191 4.76 -21.16 -20.38
N SER A 192 3.76 -21.97 -20.17
CA SER A 192 2.74 -22.34 -21.16
C SER A 192 1.64 -21.28 -21.26
N VAL A 193 0.81 -21.36 -22.31
CA VAL A 193 -0.42 -20.57 -22.41
C VAL A 193 -1.38 -20.86 -21.26
N GLY A 194 -1.41 -22.10 -20.76
CA GLY A 194 -2.18 -22.49 -19.59
C GLY A 194 -1.69 -21.78 -18.32
N ASP A 195 -0.38 -21.69 -18.11
CA ASP A 195 0.22 -20.96 -16.98
C ASP A 195 -0.11 -19.47 -17.04
N ALA A 196 -0.01 -18.87 -18.23
CA ALA A 196 -0.35 -17.47 -18.46
C ALA A 196 -1.83 -17.17 -18.14
N ARG A 197 -2.76 -18.05 -18.52
CA ARG A 197 -4.19 -17.94 -18.17
C ARG A 197 -4.41 -18.01 -16.65
N LYS A 198 -3.72 -18.92 -15.95
CA LYS A 198 -3.80 -19.06 -14.50
C LYS A 198 -3.44 -17.74 -13.80
N VAL A 199 -2.27 -17.16 -14.10
CA VAL A 199 -1.84 -15.90 -13.45
C VAL A 199 -2.71 -14.71 -13.86
N ALA A 200 -3.19 -14.68 -15.12
CA ALA A 200 -4.12 -13.65 -15.59
C ALA A 200 -5.46 -13.69 -14.85
N ASN A 201 -5.95 -14.87 -14.51
CA ASN A 201 -7.17 -15.03 -13.71
C ASN A 201 -6.95 -14.65 -12.23
N VAL A 202 -5.74 -14.84 -11.70
CA VAL A 202 -5.43 -14.59 -10.29
C VAL A 202 -5.15 -13.10 -10.00
N ILE A 203 -4.56 -12.34 -10.93
CA ILE A 203 -4.04 -10.99 -10.65
C ILE A 203 -5.10 -10.00 -10.15
N ALA A 204 -6.30 -10.00 -10.72
CA ALA A 204 -7.39 -9.13 -10.29
C ALA A 204 -7.85 -9.49 -8.87
N HIS A 205 -7.88 -10.78 -8.55
CA HIS A 205 -8.22 -11.27 -7.21
C HIS A 205 -7.11 -10.97 -6.20
N LEU A 206 -5.84 -11.05 -6.59
CA LEU A 206 -4.72 -10.63 -5.75
C LEU A 206 -4.82 -9.14 -5.40
N ALA A 207 -5.08 -8.27 -6.39
CA ALA A 207 -5.27 -6.84 -6.16
C ALA A 207 -6.45 -6.55 -5.21
N ALA A 208 -7.57 -7.25 -5.41
CA ALA A 208 -8.74 -7.15 -4.53
C ALA A 208 -8.44 -7.67 -3.11
N ALA A 209 -7.75 -8.79 -2.98
CA ALA A 209 -7.39 -9.38 -1.69
C ALA A 209 -6.40 -8.51 -0.91
N LEU A 210 -5.43 -7.87 -1.58
CA LEU A 210 -4.56 -6.85 -0.98
C LEU A 210 -5.36 -5.66 -0.43
N THR A 211 -6.36 -5.19 -1.18
CA THR A 211 -7.28 -4.13 -0.75
C THR A 211 -8.08 -4.55 0.49
N ILE A 212 -8.60 -5.78 0.49
CA ILE A 212 -9.34 -6.35 1.63
C ILE A 212 -8.43 -6.48 2.85
N ASN A 213 -7.21 -7.00 2.68
CA ASN A 213 -6.25 -7.15 3.77
C ASN A 213 -5.92 -5.80 4.42
N ARG A 214 -5.67 -4.77 3.61
CA ARG A 214 -5.44 -3.40 4.11
C ARG A 214 -6.67 -2.83 4.81
N SER A 215 -7.87 -3.05 4.24
CA SER A 215 -9.14 -2.63 4.87
C SER A 215 -9.37 -3.33 6.22
N PHE A 216 -9.07 -4.63 6.29
CA PHE A 216 -9.15 -5.41 7.51
C PHE A 216 -8.21 -4.85 8.59
N GLN A 217 -6.98 -4.48 8.26
CA GLN A 217 -6.07 -3.85 9.21
C GLN A 217 -6.61 -2.51 9.72
N LEU A 218 -7.20 -1.68 8.85
CA LEU A 218 -7.84 -0.42 9.26
C LEU A 218 -9.01 -0.62 10.21
N THR A 219 -9.67 -1.78 10.19
CA THR A 219 -10.85 -2.07 11.04
C THR A 219 -10.50 -2.84 12.31
N ARG A 220 -9.44 -3.64 12.31
CA ARG A 220 -9.06 -4.52 13.41
C ARG A 220 -8.82 -3.78 14.74
N GLU A 221 -8.32 -2.57 14.67
CA GLU A 221 -8.03 -1.73 15.84
C GLU A 221 -9.23 -0.88 16.31
N ARG A 222 -10.43 -1.15 15.78
CA ARG A 222 -11.64 -0.44 16.19
C ARG A 222 -12.11 -0.92 17.58
N GLY A 223 -11.60 -0.28 18.63
CA GLY A 223 -12.18 -0.36 19.98
C GLY A 223 -13.32 0.63 20.24
N ALA A 224 -13.68 1.47 19.27
CA ALA A 224 -14.67 2.53 19.41
C ALA A 224 -15.91 2.31 18.53
N THR A 225 -17.02 2.92 18.93
CA THR A 225 -18.26 2.92 18.15
C THR A 225 -18.04 3.58 16.78
N PRO A 226 -18.78 3.19 15.72
CA PRO A 226 -18.58 3.70 14.35
C PRO A 226 -18.63 5.21 14.21
N GLU A 227 -19.38 5.89 15.08
CA GLU A 227 -19.57 7.35 15.06
C GLU A 227 -18.38 8.15 15.60
N THR A 228 -17.49 7.50 16.37
CA THR A 228 -16.31 8.11 17.01
C THR A 228 -14.99 7.65 16.46
N SER A 229 -14.99 6.69 15.53
CA SER A 229 -13.77 6.16 14.94
C SER A 229 -13.05 7.23 14.11
N PRO A 230 -11.73 7.39 14.26
CA PRO A 230 -10.95 8.28 13.40
C PRO A 230 -11.04 7.83 11.95
N ALA A 231 -10.91 8.79 11.04
CA ALA A 231 -10.82 8.53 9.62
C ALA A 231 -9.45 7.94 9.29
N ARG A 232 -9.38 6.82 8.58
CA ARG A 232 -8.15 6.04 8.42
C ARG A 232 -7.75 5.82 6.97
N ALA A 233 -6.43 5.78 6.74
CA ALA A 233 -5.84 5.39 5.47
C ALA A 233 -4.54 4.61 5.68
N ILE A 234 -4.14 3.87 4.64
CA ILE A 234 -2.81 3.27 4.50
C ILE A 234 -2.13 3.93 3.31
N CYS A 235 -0.93 4.44 3.51
CA CYS A 235 -0.09 5.01 2.48
C CYS A 235 1.34 4.47 2.57
N ASP A 236 2.16 4.79 1.57
CA ASP A 236 3.59 4.53 1.58
C ASP A 236 4.42 5.80 1.84
N ALA A 237 5.76 5.64 1.82
CA ALA A 237 6.69 6.75 2.03
C ALA A 237 6.63 7.83 0.94
N PHE A 238 6.09 7.52 -0.25
CA PHE A 238 5.91 8.49 -1.34
C PHE A 238 4.58 9.26 -1.21
N GLY A 239 3.77 8.92 -0.20
CA GLY A 239 2.45 9.49 0.02
C GLY A 239 1.36 8.90 -0.88
N ALA A 240 1.64 7.83 -1.64
CA ALA A 240 0.60 7.15 -2.39
C ALA A 240 -0.36 6.41 -1.44
N VAL A 241 -1.64 6.64 -1.60
CA VAL A 241 -2.69 6.04 -0.76
C VAL A 241 -3.07 4.69 -1.35
N HIS A 242 -2.84 3.64 -0.58
CA HIS A 242 -3.15 2.25 -0.94
C HIS A 242 -4.56 1.86 -0.54
N GLN A 243 -5.08 2.44 0.52
CA GLN A 243 -6.45 2.24 1.01
C GLN A 243 -6.84 3.40 1.92
N ALA A 244 -8.11 3.81 1.85
CA ALA A 244 -8.67 4.81 2.76
C ALA A 244 -10.15 4.55 2.99
N ASP A 245 -10.64 4.90 4.18
CA ASP A 245 -12.08 4.97 4.42
C ASP A 245 -12.68 6.26 3.82
N LYS A 246 -14.00 6.30 3.68
CA LYS A 246 -14.69 7.46 3.10
C LYS A 246 -14.53 8.74 3.92
N ALA A 247 -14.36 8.58 5.24
CA ALA A 247 -14.22 9.71 6.17
C ALA A 247 -12.85 10.37 6.03
N PHE A 248 -11.80 9.61 5.64
CA PHE A 248 -10.44 10.14 5.51
C PHE A 248 -10.36 11.24 4.43
N GLU A 249 -10.92 10.98 3.25
CA GLU A 249 -10.97 11.97 2.18
C GLU A 249 -11.73 13.23 2.60
N ALA A 250 -12.91 13.05 3.22
CA ALA A 250 -13.73 14.16 3.71
C ALA A 250 -13.02 14.96 4.80
N THR A 251 -12.24 14.31 5.67
CA THR A 251 -11.47 14.96 6.71
C THR A 251 -10.34 15.78 6.13
N LEU A 252 -9.53 15.21 5.22
CA LEU A 252 -8.40 15.92 4.62
C LEU A 252 -8.85 17.11 3.76
N ARG A 253 -10.02 17.03 3.11
CA ARG A 253 -10.57 18.14 2.33
C ARG A 253 -10.88 19.39 3.14
N GLN A 254 -10.90 19.32 4.46
CA GLN A 254 -11.06 20.51 5.32
C GLN A 254 -9.86 21.46 5.20
N ASP A 255 -8.64 20.95 5.05
CA ASP A 255 -7.42 21.74 4.85
C ASP A 255 -6.97 21.74 3.36
N TRP A 256 -7.32 20.70 2.60
CA TRP A 256 -6.97 20.55 1.17
C TRP A 256 -8.21 20.25 0.34
N PRO A 257 -8.99 21.27 -0.09
CA PRO A 257 -10.28 21.08 -0.76
C PRO A 257 -10.20 20.25 -2.06
N LEU A 258 -9.05 20.26 -2.75
CA LEU A 258 -8.84 19.52 -4.01
C LEU A 258 -8.28 18.09 -3.80
N TYR A 259 -8.16 17.63 -2.55
CA TYR A 259 -7.66 16.29 -2.28
C TYR A 259 -8.57 15.21 -2.89
N ALA A 260 -7.97 14.29 -3.67
CA ALA A 260 -8.66 13.26 -4.45
C ALA A 260 -8.28 11.81 -4.04
N ASN A 261 -7.72 11.63 -2.86
CA ASN A 261 -7.43 10.32 -2.24
C ASN A 261 -6.44 9.41 -3.00
N GLN A 262 -5.64 9.94 -3.91
CA GLN A 262 -4.60 9.17 -4.63
C GLN A 262 -3.21 9.39 -4.03
N THR A 263 -2.86 10.63 -3.78
CA THR A 263 -1.56 11.00 -3.18
C THR A 263 -1.82 12.00 -2.06
N LEU A 264 -1.17 11.81 -0.93
CA LEU A 264 -1.26 12.72 0.20
C LEU A 264 -0.82 14.15 -0.19
N PRO A 265 -1.39 15.18 0.43
CA PRO A 265 -0.89 16.55 0.31
C PRO A 265 0.59 16.64 0.71
N GLN A 266 1.36 17.48 -0.01
CA GLN A 266 2.80 17.62 0.19
C GLN A 266 3.23 17.85 1.65
N PRO A 267 2.53 18.69 2.46
CA PRO A 267 2.88 18.87 3.86
C PRO A 267 2.83 17.58 4.70
N LEU A 268 1.92 16.65 4.37
CA LEU A 268 1.86 15.34 5.04
C LEU A 268 3.00 14.41 4.57
N ILE A 269 3.38 14.47 3.30
CA ILE A 269 4.52 13.71 2.76
C ILE A 269 5.81 14.19 3.44
N ASP A 270 6.02 15.50 3.53
CA ASP A 270 7.19 16.09 4.17
C ASP A 270 7.25 15.72 5.66
N TRP A 271 6.10 15.70 6.34
CA TRP A 271 5.99 15.26 7.72
C TRP A 271 6.34 13.77 7.89
N LEU A 272 5.87 12.88 7.00
CA LEU A 272 6.24 11.46 7.01
C LEU A 272 7.75 11.28 6.81
N HIS A 273 8.36 12.02 5.88
CA HIS A 273 9.81 12.00 5.65
C HIS A 273 10.60 12.55 6.84
N GLY A 274 10.02 13.46 7.63
CA GLY A 274 10.56 13.96 8.89
C GLY A 274 10.49 12.95 10.04
N GLY A 275 10.00 11.71 9.79
CA GLY A 275 9.92 10.62 10.75
C GLY A 275 8.61 10.59 11.55
N ALA A 276 7.66 11.50 11.31
CA ALA A 276 6.32 11.55 11.92
C ALA A 276 6.31 11.35 13.46
N ALA A 277 7.36 11.82 14.15
CA ALA A 277 7.57 11.61 15.58
C ALA A 277 6.48 12.22 16.48
N HIS A 278 5.73 13.19 15.93
CA HIS A 278 4.59 13.84 16.59
C HIS A 278 3.43 13.92 15.62
N PRO A 279 2.17 13.98 16.09
CA PRO A 279 1.03 14.17 15.21
C PRO A 279 1.17 15.42 14.34
N TYR A 280 0.83 15.30 13.07
CA TYR A 280 0.70 16.46 12.19
C TYR A 280 -0.48 17.33 12.67
N THR A 281 -0.28 18.63 12.69
CA THR A 281 -1.31 19.59 13.08
C THR A 281 -1.44 20.68 12.01
N GLY A 282 -2.46 20.55 11.17
CA GLY A 282 -2.85 21.54 10.17
C GLY A 282 -3.75 22.64 10.74
N GLU A 283 -4.46 23.37 9.89
CA GLU A 283 -5.41 24.40 10.34
C GLU A 283 -6.64 23.77 10.99
N ARG A 284 -7.25 22.79 10.36
CA ARG A 284 -8.50 22.13 10.78
C ARG A 284 -8.35 20.62 11.01
N VAL A 285 -7.24 20.03 10.53
CA VAL A 285 -7.00 18.60 10.55
C VAL A 285 -5.80 18.27 11.43
N ALA A 286 -5.91 17.19 12.22
CA ALA A 286 -4.79 16.55 12.89
C ALA A 286 -4.65 15.12 12.36
N VAL A 287 -3.41 14.67 12.12
CA VAL A 287 -3.11 13.33 11.59
C VAL A 287 -2.08 12.65 12.48
N HIS A 288 -2.38 11.42 12.87
CA HIS A 288 -1.46 10.53 13.58
C HIS A 288 -0.98 9.46 12.61
N CYS A 289 0.24 8.94 12.80
CA CYS A 289 0.87 7.93 11.95
C CYS A 289 1.38 6.77 12.80
N VAL A 290 1.12 5.54 12.33
CA VAL A 290 1.71 4.31 12.86
C VAL A 290 2.40 3.56 11.71
N PRO A 291 3.72 3.33 11.78
CA PRO A 291 4.42 2.51 10.80
C PRO A 291 3.93 1.06 10.87
N THR A 292 3.67 0.44 9.70
CA THR A 292 3.15 -0.93 9.61
C THR A 292 3.73 -1.63 8.39
N ALA A 293 4.66 -2.57 8.57
CA ALA A 293 5.24 -3.43 7.53
C ALA A 293 5.66 -2.67 6.25
N GLY A 294 6.42 -1.58 6.39
CA GLY A 294 6.91 -0.76 5.27
C GLY A 294 5.88 0.23 4.71
N LEU A 295 4.67 0.26 5.27
CA LEU A 295 3.62 1.22 4.99
C LEU A 295 3.35 2.08 6.23
N PHE A 296 2.50 3.08 6.10
CA PHE A 296 2.05 3.95 7.17
C PHE A 296 0.54 3.89 7.30
N GLN A 297 0.06 3.57 8.49
CA GLN A 297 -1.34 3.73 8.84
C GLN A 297 -1.54 5.15 9.38
N LEU A 298 -2.44 5.88 8.75
CA LEU A 298 -2.80 7.25 9.12
C LEU A 298 -4.17 7.28 9.78
N GLU A 299 -4.28 8.05 10.85
CA GLU A 299 -5.54 8.40 11.49
C GLU A 299 -5.73 9.91 11.42
N ALA A 300 -6.70 10.34 10.61
CA ALA A 300 -7.06 11.74 10.47
C ALA A 300 -8.31 12.08 11.26
N ARG A 301 -8.34 13.25 11.88
CA ARG A 301 -9.52 13.79 12.56
C ARG A 301 -9.58 15.31 12.42
N THR A 302 -10.75 15.85 12.59
CA THR A 302 -10.89 17.30 12.74
C THR A 302 -10.15 17.74 13.98
N ARG A 303 -9.37 18.80 13.87
CA ARG A 303 -8.64 19.41 14.97
C ARG A 303 -9.59 19.92 16.05
N SER A 304 -9.22 19.74 17.28
CA SER A 304 -9.95 20.26 18.42
C SER A 304 -9.14 21.33 19.13
N ALA A 305 -9.79 22.02 20.04
CA ALA A 305 -9.14 23.02 20.88
C ALA A 305 -7.98 22.44 21.70
N LEU A 306 -8.05 21.14 22.09
CA LEU A 306 -6.99 20.49 22.87
C LEU A 306 -5.68 20.31 22.08
N ASP A 307 -5.74 20.27 20.75
CA ASP A 307 -4.54 20.20 19.88
C ASP A 307 -3.70 21.50 19.91
N LEU A 308 -4.23 22.56 20.52
CA LEU A 308 -3.48 23.80 20.79
C LEU A 308 -2.53 23.64 21.98
N LEU A 309 -2.74 22.61 22.80
CA LEU A 309 -1.97 22.39 24.01
C LEU A 309 -0.67 21.68 23.71
N SER A 310 0.39 22.05 24.39
CA SER A 310 1.61 21.23 24.42
C SER A 310 1.35 19.93 25.18
N PRO A 311 2.17 18.86 24.97
CA PRO A 311 2.01 17.59 25.70
C PRO A 311 1.95 17.76 27.23
N ARG A 312 2.76 18.65 27.78
CA ARG A 312 2.78 18.94 29.22
C ARG A 312 1.53 19.68 29.69
N GLU A 313 1.01 20.63 28.92
CA GLU A 313 -0.26 21.33 29.21
C GLU A 313 -1.44 20.35 29.12
N LEU A 314 -1.44 19.44 28.13
CA LEU A 314 -2.50 18.44 27.97
C LEU A 314 -2.55 17.49 29.18
N VAL A 315 -1.41 16.92 29.60
CA VAL A 315 -1.34 16.04 30.77
C VAL A 315 -1.77 16.79 32.04
N ALA A 316 -1.34 18.05 32.20
CA ALA A 316 -1.73 18.85 33.36
C ALA A 316 -3.25 19.10 33.42
N ILE A 317 -3.88 19.42 32.26
CA ILE A 317 -5.33 19.70 32.23
C ILE A 317 -6.16 18.41 32.36
N GLN A 318 -5.69 17.26 31.86
CA GLN A 318 -6.32 15.95 32.04
C GLN A 318 -6.39 15.61 33.54
N HIS A 319 -5.24 15.58 34.22
CA HIS A 319 -5.20 15.29 35.66
C HIS A 319 -6.02 16.27 36.48
N TYR A 320 -6.01 17.55 36.11
CA TYR A 320 -6.80 18.57 36.78
C TYR A 320 -8.31 18.40 36.52
N GLY A 321 -8.68 17.95 35.31
CA GLY A 321 -10.05 17.57 34.94
C GLY A 321 -10.58 16.36 35.70
N ASP A 322 -9.70 15.39 36.00
CA ASP A 322 -9.99 14.21 36.83
C ASP A 322 -10.23 14.55 38.30
N GLY A 323 -10.22 15.84 38.67
CA GLY A 323 -10.51 16.30 40.02
C GLY A 323 -9.29 16.55 40.88
N LEU A 324 -8.07 16.21 40.44
CA LEU A 324 -6.85 16.37 41.24
C LEU A 324 -6.56 17.86 41.57
N SER A 325 -5.98 18.10 42.74
CA SER A 325 -5.45 19.41 43.14
C SER A 325 -4.12 19.70 42.44
N HIS A 326 -3.70 20.96 42.39
CA HIS A 326 -2.39 21.35 41.81
C HIS A 326 -1.19 20.61 42.45
N LYS A 327 -1.29 20.24 43.77
CA LYS A 327 -0.22 19.48 44.43
C LYS A 327 -0.17 18.02 43.96
N GLU A 328 -1.33 17.38 43.80
CA GLU A 328 -1.44 16.00 43.33
C GLU A 328 -1.03 15.88 41.85
N VAL A 329 -1.44 16.83 41.01
CA VAL A 329 -0.96 16.90 39.61
C VAL A 329 0.56 17.06 39.56
N ALA A 330 1.12 17.95 40.40
CA ALA A 330 2.56 18.16 40.48
C ALA A 330 3.31 16.88 40.88
N GLN A 331 2.78 16.15 41.85
CA GLN A 331 3.34 14.89 42.32
C GLN A 331 3.33 13.82 41.18
N ARG A 332 2.21 13.67 40.46
CA ARG A 332 2.10 12.73 39.34
C ARG A 332 3.00 13.09 38.17
N MET A 333 3.16 14.36 37.87
CA MET A 333 4.02 14.82 36.76
C MET A 333 5.50 14.93 37.11
N GLY A 334 5.89 14.78 38.40
CA GLY A 334 7.25 14.95 38.88
C GLY A 334 7.77 16.38 38.73
N ILE A 335 6.91 17.40 38.94
CA ILE A 335 7.23 18.83 38.79
C ILE A 335 6.73 19.65 40.00
N SER A 336 7.08 20.94 40.06
CA SER A 336 6.61 21.82 41.15
C SER A 336 5.15 22.21 40.94
N PRO A 337 4.39 22.47 42.07
CA PRO A 337 3.02 23.01 41.99
C PRO A 337 2.92 24.34 41.26
N THR A 338 4.00 25.13 41.29
CA THR A 338 4.08 26.41 40.57
C THR A 338 4.14 26.17 39.06
N THR A 339 4.88 25.16 38.62
CA THR A 339 4.96 24.75 37.20
C THR A 339 3.60 24.25 36.70
N VAL A 340 2.86 23.46 37.51
CA VAL A 340 1.49 23.02 37.17
C VAL A 340 0.58 24.23 36.97
N ARG A 341 0.60 25.20 37.88
CA ARG A 341 -0.20 26.44 37.75
C ARG A 341 0.14 27.19 36.45
N HIS A 342 1.43 27.19 36.05
CA HIS A 342 1.86 27.80 34.81
C HIS A 342 1.26 27.07 33.61
N TYR A 343 1.37 25.73 33.55
CA TYR A 343 0.78 24.93 32.46
C TYR A 343 -0.74 25.09 32.38
N LEU A 344 -1.44 25.01 33.49
CA LEU A 344 -2.90 25.23 33.52
C LEU A 344 -3.27 26.62 33.03
N ARG A 345 -2.58 27.67 33.48
CA ARG A 345 -2.83 29.04 33.01
C ARG A 345 -2.62 29.19 31.51
N CYS A 346 -1.56 28.57 30.96
CA CYS A 346 -1.32 28.55 29.52
C CYS A 346 -2.41 27.78 28.78
N ALA A 347 -2.83 26.62 29.30
CA ALA A 347 -3.91 25.81 28.73
C ALA A 347 -5.24 26.58 28.73
N TYR A 348 -5.63 27.18 29.83
CA TYR A 348 -6.84 28.00 29.93
C TYR A 348 -6.85 29.13 28.89
N ARG A 349 -5.73 29.85 28.74
CA ARG A 349 -5.60 30.92 27.75
C ARG A 349 -5.74 30.41 26.33
N LYS A 350 -5.13 29.26 26.02
CA LYS A 350 -5.17 28.65 24.65
C LYS A 350 -6.58 28.13 24.33
N LEU A 351 -7.30 27.62 25.34
CA LEU A 351 -8.63 27.04 25.19
C LEU A 351 -9.75 28.11 25.31
N GLY A 352 -9.44 29.36 25.69
CA GLY A 352 -10.42 30.40 25.95
C GLY A 352 -11.33 30.09 27.16
N MET A 353 -10.84 29.27 28.11
CA MET A 353 -11.60 28.82 29.26
C MET A 353 -11.37 29.72 30.45
N HIS A 354 -12.41 29.85 31.28
CA HIS A 354 -12.38 30.68 32.50
C HIS A 354 -12.67 29.89 33.77
N ASP A 355 -13.29 28.70 33.64
CA ASP A 355 -13.72 27.90 34.79
C ASP A 355 -13.27 26.42 34.66
N LYS A 356 -12.95 25.81 35.85
CA LYS A 356 -12.61 24.39 35.95
C LYS A 356 -13.74 23.47 35.45
N SER A 357 -14.99 23.87 35.66
CA SER A 357 -16.17 23.09 35.27
C SER A 357 -16.29 22.85 33.75
N GLU A 358 -15.60 23.64 32.93
CA GLU A 358 -15.57 23.49 31.47
C GLU A 358 -14.67 22.33 31.02
N ILE A 359 -13.67 21.96 31.84
CA ILE A 359 -12.68 20.90 31.49
C ILE A 359 -13.33 19.53 31.25
N PRO A 360 -14.21 19.00 32.14
CA PRO A 360 -14.84 17.71 31.94
C PRO A 360 -15.66 17.64 30.63
N ARG A 361 -16.35 18.73 30.28
CA ARG A 361 -17.10 18.83 29.02
C ARG A 361 -16.19 18.76 27.82
N LEU A 362 -15.03 19.39 27.87
CA LEU A 362 -14.04 19.38 26.78
C LEU A 362 -13.40 17.99 26.64
N LEU A 363 -13.05 17.34 27.76
CA LEU A 363 -12.45 16.01 27.80
C LEU A 363 -13.46 14.89 27.48
N ALA A 364 -14.74 15.06 27.83
CA ALA A 364 -15.81 14.11 27.52
C ALA A 364 -16.30 14.16 26.06
N SER A 365 -15.82 15.11 25.26
CA SER A 365 -16.14 15.13 23.85
C SER A 365 -15.69 13.81 23.20
N PRO A 366 -16.56 13.08 22.47
CA PRO A 366 -16.26 11.73 21.94
C PRO A 366 -15.01 11.62 21.07
N ARG A 367 -14.39 12.76 20.76
CA ARG A 367 -13.19 12.91 19.92
C ARG A 367 -11.87 12.61 20.66
N TYR A 368 -11.90 12.25 21.94
CA TYR A 368 -10.70 12.15 22.78
C TYR A 368 -10.53 10.85 23.58
N ASN A 369 -11.46 9.91 23.49
CA ASN A 369 -11.37 8.66 24.24
C ASN A 369 -10.54 7.57 23.51
N THR A 370 -9.42 7.95 22.91
CA THR A 370 -8.36 7.03 22.55
C THR A 370 -7.25 7.17 23.56
N ALA A 371 -7.34 6.38 24.64
CA ALA A 371 -6.23 6.14 25.54
C ALA A 371 -5.10 5.42 24.80
N PRO A 372 -3.81 5.63 25.18
CA PRO A 372 -2.67 5.03 24.56
C PRO A 372 -2.69 3.49 24.60
#